data_acb8e0f8c335cf72b7a682f724475c92
#
_entry.id   acb8e0f8c335cf72b7a682f724475c92
#
_cell.length_a   1.000
_cell.length_b   1.000
_cell.length_c   1.000
_cell.angle_alpha   90.00
_cell.angle_beta   90.00
_cell.angle_gamma   90.00
#
_symmetry.space_group_name_H-M   'P 1'
#
loop_
_entity.id
_entity.type
_entity.pdbx_description
1 polymer ?
#
loop_
_entity_poly.entity_id
_entity_poly.type
_entity_poly.pdbx_seq_one_letter_code
_entity_poly.pdbx_strand_id
1 'polypeptide(L)'
;MIVKLRLSEIYYIESLRHQIIIHSLNGELHERKNLKDIINELDSPAFIQVHKSFIINRNMIQKYNSKEVYLKDHTVIPLGRAYKNQLKEYETS
;
A
#
# COMPACT_ATOMS: atom_id res chain seq x y z
N MET A 1 0.29 -22.02 -13.22
CA MET A 1 -0.94 -21.19 -13.13
C MET A 1 -0.55 -19.73 -13.17
N ILE A 2 -1.16 -18.95 -14.04
CA ILE A 2 -0.89 -17.52 -14.12
C ILE A 2 -1.97 -16.81 -13.30
N VAL A 3 -1.53 -16.10 -12.24
CA VAL A 3 -2.44 -15.31 -11.44
C VAL A 3 -2.37 -13.88 -11.94
N LYS A 4 -3.48 -13.38 -12.47
CA LYS A 4 -3.59 -11.98 -12.85
C LYS A 4 -4.09 -11.19 -11.66
N LEU A 5 -3.28 -10.23 -11.22
CA LEU A 5 -3.64 -9.34 -10.14
C LEU A 5 -3.90 -7.96 -10.71
N ARG A 6 -5.14 -7.47 -10.56
CA ARG A 6 -5.48 -6.12 -11.00
C ARG A 6 -5.08 -5.12 -9.93
N LEU A 7 -4.42 -4.03 -10.35
CA LEU A 7 -3.98 -3.01 -9.40
C LEU A 7 -5.13 -2.43 -8.60
N SER A 8 -6.30 -2.27 -9.24
CA SER A 8 -7.49 -1.74 -8.57
C SER A 8 -8.03 -2.62 -7.46
N GLU A 9 -7.60 -3.88 -7.40
CA GLU A 9 -8.05 -4.83 -6.38
C GLU A 9 -7.10 -4.92 -5.18
N ILE A 10 -5.96 -4.25 -5.25
CA ILE A 10 -4.98 -4.26 -4.17
C ILE A 10 -5.34 -3.23 -3.11
N TYR A 11 -5.41 -3.65 -1.84
CA TYR A 11 -5.61 -2.74 -0.72
C TYR A 11 -4.31 -2.14 -0.25
N TYR A 12 -3.33 -2.99 0.05
CA TYR A 12 -2.03 -2.54 0.53
C TYR A 12 -0.99 -3.64 0.36
N ILE A 13 0.26 -3.25 0.52
CA ILE A 13 1.40 -4.16 0.43
C ILE A 13 2.23 -3.95 1.67
N GLU A 14 2.57 -5.04 2.36
CA GLU A 14 3.43 -4.96 3.52
C GLU A 14 4.75 -5.69 3.30
N SER A 15 5.80 -5.15 3.94
CA SER A 15 7.11 -5.81 3.96
C SER A 15 7.21 -6.62 5.25
N LEU A 16 7.52 -7.90 5.12
CA LEU A 16 7.68 -8.77 6.26
C LEU A 16 8.90 -9.66 6.03
N ARG A 17 9.97 -9.39 6.79
CA ARG A 17 11.25 -10.07 6.63
C ARG A 17 11.79 -9.85 5.21
N HIS A 18 12.11 -10.85 4.46
CA HIS A 18 12.69 -10.70 3.12
C HIS A 18 11.68 -10.86 1.99
N GLN A 19 10.41 -10.59 2.29
CA GLN A 19 9.35 -10.74 1.32
C GLN A 19 8.33 -9.61 1.45
N ILE A 20 7.50 -9.47 0.43
CA ILE A 20 6.34 -8.59 0.48
C ILE A 20 5.09 -9.46 0.45
N ILE A 21 4.02 -8.93 1.06
CA ILE A 21 2.71 -9.56 1.03
C ILE A 21 1.76 -8.56 0.40
N ILE A 22 1.18 -8.92 -0.75
CA ILE A 22 0.21 -8.09 -1.45
C ILE A 22 -1.17 -8.51 -1.01
N HIS A 23 -1.89 -7.61 -0.34
CA HIS A 23 -3.25 -7.86 0.14
C HIS A 23 -4.26 -7.30 -0.85
N SER A 24 -5.09 -8.18 -1.40
CA SER A 24 -6.07 -7.80 -2.42
C SER A 24 -7.45 -8.35 -2.09
N LEU A 25 -8.43 -7.96 -2.91
CA LEU A 25 -9.80 -8.48 -2.80
C LEU A 25 -9.86 -10.00 -2.88
N ASN A 26 -8.91 -10.60 -3.60
CA ASN A 26 -8.90 -12.03 -3.86
C ASN A 26 -7.94 -12.81 -2.97
N GLY A 27 -7.41 -12.17 -1.92
CA GLY A 27 -6.51 -12.82 -0.98
C GLY A 27 -5.11 -12.23 -0.99
N GLU A 28 -4.15 -13.00 -0.51
CA GLU A 28 -2.76 -12.58 -0.35
C GLU A 28 -1.85 -13.22 -1.38
N LEU A 29 -0.89 -12.44 -1.87
CA LEU A 29 0.17 -12.94 -2.73
C LEU A 29 1.51 -12.60 -2.09
N HIS A 30 2.35 -13.62 -1.89
CA HIS A 30 3.66 -13.47 -1.27
C HIS A 30 4.77 -13.53 -2.33
N GLU A 31 5.69 -12.58 -2.29
CA GLU A 31 6.82 -12.54 -3.22
C GLU A 31 8.11 -12.14 -2.50
N ARG A 32 9.23 -12.67 -2.97
CA ARG A 32 10.56 -12.29 -2.48
C ARG A 32 11.02 -11.05 -3.20
N LYS A 33 10.76 -9.89 -2.62
CA LYS A 33 11.29 -8.61 -3.09
C LYS A 33 11.06 -7.58 -1.99
N ASN A 34 11.60 -6.38 -2.16
CA ASN A 34 11.40 -5.32 -1.19
C ASN A 34 10.37 -4.30 -1.71
N LEU A 35 9.96 -3.37 -0.83
CA LEU A 35 8.95 -2.37 -1.18
C LEU A 35 9.42 -1.43 -2.29
N LYS A 36 10.71 -1.09 -2.31
CA LYS A 36 11.25 -0.23 -3.35
C LYS A 36 11.10 -0.86 -4.73
N ASP A 37 11.37 -2.16 -4.81
CA ASP A 37 11.23 -2.88 -6.08
C ASP A 37 9.78 -2.92 -6.54
N ILE A 38 8.86 -3.27 -5.64
CA ILE A 38 7.46 -3.42 -6.03
C ILE A 38 6.83 -2.07 -6.41
N ILE A 39 7.17 -0.98 -5.71
CA ILE A 39 6.59 0.32 -6.04
C ILE A 39 7.03 0.80 -7.42
N ASN A 40 8.27 0.48 -7.80
CA ASN A 40 8.77 0.78 -9.13
C ASN A 40 8.11 -0.09 -10.20
N GLU A 41 7.90 -1.36 -9.91
CA GLU A 41 7.22 -2.28 -10.83
C GLU A 41 5.77 -1.89 -11.07
N LEU A 42 5.07 -1.46 -10.02
CA LEU A 42 3.68 -1.03 -10.14
C LEU A 42 3.55 0.22 -11.01
N ASP A 43 4.53 1.12 -10.90
CA ASP A 43 4.60 2.35 -11.70
C ASP A 43 3.25 3.06 -11.80
N SER A 44 2.59 3.24 -10.67
CA SER A 44 1.25 3.82 -10.61
C SER A 44 1.17 4.85 -9.49
N PRO A 45 0.62 6.05 -9.77
CA PRO A 45 0.44 7.08 -8.74
C PRO A 45 -0.59 6.69 -7.69
N ALA A 46 -1.34 5.61 -7.92
CA ALA A 46 -2.31 5.13 -6.93
C ALA A 46 -1.63 4.50 -5.72
N PHE A 47 -0.38 4.06 -5.84
CA PHE A 47 0.33 3.40 -4.75
C PHE A 47 1.30 4.35 -4.09
N ILE A 48 1.11 4.59 -2.80
CA ILE A 48 1.95 5.48 -2.01
C ILE A 48 2.49 4.76 -0.80
N GLN A 49 3.77 5.01 -0.51
CA GLN A 49 4.38 4.46 0.68
C GLN A 49 4.05 5.36 1.86
N VAL A 50 3.47 4.79 2.91
CA VAL A 50 3.04 5.54 4.10
C VAL A 50 3.78 5.14 5.36
N HIS A 51 4.67 4.17 5.25
CA HIS A 51 5.45 3.65 6.38
C HIS A 51 6.61 2.87 5.79
N LYS A 52 7.69 2.71 6.55
CA LYS A 52 8.85 1.93 6.06
C LYS A 52 8.47 0.50 5.65
N SER A 53 7.36 0.00 6.16
CA SER A 53 6.90 -1.37 5.90
C SER A 53 5.59 -1.46 5.13
N PHE A 54 5.00 -0.33 4.72
CA PHE A 54 3.68 -0.35 4.08
C PHE A 54 3.56 0.58 2.89
N ILE A 55 2.97 0.04 1.82
CA ILE A 55 2.50 0.80 0.66
C ILE A 55 0.98 0.59 0.62
N ILE A 56 0.22 1.64 0.38
CA ILE A 56 -1.23 1.55 0.27
C ILE A 56 -1.71 1.99 -1.11
N ASN A 57 -2.88 1.48 -1.48
CA ASN A 57 -3.60 1.98 -2.65
C ASN A 57 -4.47 3.15 -2.19
N ARG A 58 -4.16 4.36 -2.65
CA ARG A 58 -4.89 5.55 -2.21
C ARG A 58 -6.39 5.49 -2.50
N ASN A 59 -6.79 4.72 -3.50
CA ASN A 59 -8.20 4.56 -3.84
C ASN A 59 -8.95 3.70 -2.83
N MET A 60 -8.23 3.03 -1.95
CA MET A 60 -8.80 2.20 -0.89
C MET A 60 -8.83 2.92 0.47
N ILE A 61 -8.38 4.17 0.52
CA ILE A 61 -8.41 4.95 1.76
C ILE A 61 -9.85 5.35 2.08
N GLN A 62 -10.30 5.04 3.28
CA GLN A 62 -11.58 5.51 3.78
C GLN A 62 -11.42 6.84 4.52
N LYS A 63 -10.42 6.90 5.40
CA LYS A 63 -10.07 8.11 6.17
C LYS A 63 -8.67 7.96 6.73
N TYR A 64 -8.08 9.03 7.21
CA TYR A 64 -6.79 8.96 7.88
C TYR A 64 -6.61 10.13 8.83
N ASN A 65 -5.66 9.98 9.73
CA ASN A 65 -5.25 11.04 10.67
C ASN A 65 -3.73 11.11 10.69
N SER A 66 -3.15 11.81 11.66
CA SER A 66 -1.70 12.00 11.73
C SER A 66 -0.92 10.74 12.09
N LYS A 67 -1.59 9.68 12.50
CA LYS A 67 -0.95 8.45 12.97
C LYS A 67 -1.30 7.20 12.17
N GLU A 68 -2.46 7.18 11.53
CA GLU A 68 -3.01 5.97 10.93
C GLU A 68 -3.80 6.26 9.68
N VAL A 69 -3.83 5.25 8.79
CA VAL A 69 -4.67 5.27 7.60
C VAL A 69 -5.66 4.12 7.73
N TYR A 70 -6.93 4.42 7.51
CA TYR A 70 -8.02 3.43 7.59
C TYR A 70 -8.47 3.09 6.17
N LEU A 71 -8.38 1.83 5.81
CA LEU A 71 -8.77 1.37 4.49
C LEU A 71 -10.23 0.91 4.47
N LYS A 72 -10.78 0.78 3.27
CA LYS A 72 -12.19 0.41 3.10
C LYS A 72 -12.53 -0.98 3.61
N ASP A 73 -11.54 -1.86 3.74
CA ASP A 73 -11.72 -3.20 4.29
C ASP A 73 -11.54 -3.24 5.81
N HIS A 74 -11.53 -2.08 6.46
CA HIS A 74 -11.34 -1.89 7.90
C HIS A 74 -9.91 -2.15 8.39
N THR A 75 -8.94 -2.36 7.49
CA THR A 75 -7.54 -2.48 7.88
C THR A 75 -7.01 -1.13 8.32
N VAL A 76 -6.22 -1.12 9.40
CA VAL A 76 -5.58 0.08 9.92
C VAL A 76 -4.09 -0.02 9.65
N ILE A 77 -3.55 0.95 8.90
CA ILE A 77 -2.14 0.98 8.52
C ILE A 77 -1.46 2.14 9.27
N PRO A 78 -0.33 1.89 9.95
CA PRO A 78 0.39 2.98 10.61
C PRO A 78 0.98 3.95 9.60
N LEU A 79 0.91 5.23 9.92
CA LEU A 79 1.50 6.29 9.10
C LEU A 79 2.81 6.74 9.73
N GLY A 80 3.92 6.49 9.03
CA GLY A 80 5.23 6.89 9.51
C GLY A 80 5.47 8.39 9.37
N ARG A 81 6.24 8.96 10.31
CA ARG A 81 6.52 10.40 10.31
C ARG A 81 7.15 10.88 9.00
N ALA A 82 8.06 10.12 8.46
CA ALA A 82 8.77 10.48 7.23
C ALA A 82 7.86 10.45 6.00
N TYR A 83 6.69 9.86 6.13
CA TYR A 83 5.79 9.63 4.99
C TYR A 83 4.51 10.46 5.01
N LYS A 84 4.34 11.32 6.00
CA LYS A 84 3.12 12.15 6.12
C LYS A 84 2.88 13.04 4.91
N ASN A 85 3.94 13.56 4.32
CA ASN A 85 3.81 14.45 3.16
C ASN A 85 3.25 13.74 1.93
N GLN A 86 3.39 12.43 1.83
CA GLN A 86 2.83 11.66 0.73
C GLN A 86 1.30 11.80 0.68
N LEU A 87 0.66 11.73 1.86
CA LEU A 87 -0.79 11.87 1.94
C LEU A 87 -1.24 13.31 1.73
N LYS A 88 -0.47 14.29 2.19
CA LYS A 88 -0.78 15.70 1.97
C LYS A 88 -0.80 16.04 0.49
N GLU A 89 0.16 15.51 -0.26
CA GLU A 89 0.20 15.70 -1.70
C GLU A 89 -1.04 15.11 -2.38
N TYR A 90 -1.51 13.99 -1.86
CA TYR A 90 -2.73 13.36 -2.35
C TYR A 90 -3.95 14.26 -2.12
N GLU A 91 -4.05 14.91 -0.95
CA GLU A 91 -5.16 15.80 -0.63
C GLU A 91 -5.24 17.03 -1.54
N THR A 92 -4.08 17.53 -1.96
CA THR A 92 -4.01 18.77 -2.73
C THR A 92 -4.09 18.57 -4.23
N SER A 93 -4.10 17.36 -4.68
CA SER A 93 -4.11 17.04 -6.11
C SER A 93 -5.52 16.85 -6.70
#